data_42effae10f60a3ea9694983ab429abe8
#
_entry.id   42effae10f60a3ea9694983ab429abe8
#
_cell.length_a   1.000
_cell.length_b   1.000
_cell.length_c   1.000
_cell.angle_alpha   90.00
_cell.angle_beta   90.00
_cell.angle_gamma   90.00
#
_symmetry.space_group_name_H-M   'P 1'
#
loop_
_entity.id
_entity.type
_entity.pdbx_description
1 polymer ?
#
loop_
_entity_poly.entity_id
_entity_poly.type
_entity_poly.pdbx_seq_one_letter_code
_entity_poly.pdbx_strand_id
1 'polypeptide(L)'
;RLRLVSVTHHAKDGTVWSELRYAIDVYPLLYLLWGAVGLYWAVLGGLGIGALVRARPDRPLERPLGRALAALGEVFLQRGVWRTPLAGAMHKALFGGWLFVLIGFVATHYLAPRGQPWQQSTLVHALLDVAAVLALGGLLVAGWRRHARREIPASFLDTGLWALLLVTLLAGIAAQGLLVADAAPAWRRAAPVSRALGGLLAGAPEGTLRAAYGWAWSLVHAGLLGMAILLPLTKWRHTLLAPVSLLTRPRPLGRPAPLDLEGPEPFSALGPRDLTRKERLDIWACTRCGRCSAACPALEAGRTLDPLAIIGGLEAARGGAPLALQVGEGALWDCTTCMACVEVCPVGISPLDMILDLRRERVLDAAVFPPALAEVYRGIERRGNPWGQPEDGAADDGAGLPVLGEGEACEVLVWAGCMGRHDPRAGAALRALGAVLRHAGVHAATLGAAEGCCGDPARRTGNEYLWRTRAEETAAVLGARRF
;
A
#
# COMPACT_ATOMS: atom_id res chain seq x y z
N ARG A 1 -19.71 -3.99 -41.68
CA ARG A 1 -18.86 -3.13 -42.54
C ARG A 1 -18.59 -1.82 -41.79
N LEU A 2 -17.35 -1.59 -41.43
CA LEU A 2 -16.89 -0.33 -40.84
C LEU A 2 -16.97 0.74 -41.94
N ARG A 3 -17.86 1.70 -41.82
CA ARG A 3 -17.88 2.92 -42.64
C ARG A 3 -17.53 4.10 -41.74
N LEU A 4 -16.42 4.77 -42.03
CA LEU A 4 -16.17 6.11 -41.53
C LEU A 4 -17.12 7.06 -42.28
N VAL A 5 -17.94 7.77 -41.51
CA VAL A 5 -18.84 8.79 -42.07
C VAL A 5 -18.35 10.13 -41.57
N SER A 6 -18.04 11.03 -42.50
CA SER A 6 -17.84 12.44 -42.17
C SER A 6 -19.20 13.07 -41.89
N VAL A 7 -19.40 13.57 -40.70
CA VAL A 7 -20.61 14.35 -40.35
C VAL A 7 -20.20 15.81 -40.36
N THR A 8 -20.73 16.55 -41.31
CA THR A 8 -20.54 17.99 -41.40
C THR A 8 -21.54 18.70 -40.50
N HIS A 9 -21.05 19.51 -39.62
CA HIS A 9 -21.84 20.35 -38.73
C HIS A 9 -21.79 21.80 -39.16
N HIS A 10 -22.96 22.44 -39.23
CA HIS A 10 -23.08 23.88 -39.46
C HIS A 10 -23.43 24.55 -38.12
N ALA A 11 -22.53 25.40 -37.62
CA ALA A 11 -22.88 26.24 -36.49
C ALA A 11 -23.68 27.46 -36.90
N LYS A 12 -24.45 28.06 -35.99
CA LYS A 12 -25.27 29.24 -36.25
C LYS A 12 -24.49 30.50 -36.65
N ASP A 13 -23.18 30.47 -36.42
CA ASP A 13 -22.19 31.52 -36.76
C ASP A 13 -21.57 31.35 -38.16
N GLY A 14 -22.03 30.37 -38.94
CA GLY A 14 -21.50 30.08 -40.28
C GLY A 14 -20.24 29.25 -40.32
N THR A 15 -19.71 28.82 -39.16
CA THR A 15 -18.57 27.91 -39.12
C THR A 15 -19.00 26.50 -39.51
N VAL A 16 -18.28 25.90 -40.45
CA VAL A 16 -18.49 24.50 -40.88
C VAL A 16 -17.34 23.69 -40.35
N TRP A 17 -17.65 22.64 -39.57
CA TRP A 17 -16.64 21.68 -39.14
C TRP A 17 -17.13 20.26 -39.39
N SER A 18 -16.21 19.40 -39.81
CA SER A 18 -16.48 17.99 -40.06
C SER A 18 -15.86 17.13 -38.94
N GLU A 19 -16.65 16.26 -38.38
CA GLU A 19 -16.21 15.27 -37.40
C GLU A 19 -16.19 13.89 -38.05
N LEU A 20 -15.05 13.22 -37.97
CA LEU A 20 -14.93 11.84 -38.41
C LEU A 20 -15.63 10.93 -37.39
N ARG A 21 -16.67 10.26 -37.86
CA ARG A 21 -17.40 9.28 -37.04
C ARG A 21 -17.31 7.89 -37.63
N TYR A 22 -17.16 6.93 -36.77
CA TYR A 22 -17.53 5.56 -37.11
C TYR A 22 -19.04 5.48 -37.27
N ALA A 23 -19.48 4.85 -38.36
CA ALA A 23 -20.87 4.48 -38.50
C ALA A 23 -21.29 3.59 -37.31
N ILE A 24 -22.47 3.85 -36.83
CA ILE A 24 -23.15 3.44 -35.62
C ILE A 24 -23.06 1.94 -35.26
N ASP A 25 -22.63 1.08 -36.19
CA ASP A 25 -22.68 -0.39 -36.03
C ASP A 25 -21.68 -0.99 -35.01
N VAL A 26 -20.65 -0.24 -34.59
CA VAL A 26 -19.64 -0.72 -33.63
C VAL A 26 -20.01 -0.35 -32.18
N TYR A 27 -20.73 0.74 -31.98
CA TYR A 27 -21.11 1.21 -30.63
C TYR A 27 -21.94 0.23 -29.84
N PRO A 28 -22.97 -0.46 -30.38
CA PRO A 28 -23.70 -1.47 -29.63
C PRO A 28 -22.83 -2.61 -29.12
N LEU A 29 -21.89 -3.08 -29.95
CA LEU A 29 -20.92 -4.11 -29.56
C LEU A 29 -19.99 -3.62 -28.45
N LEU A 30 -19.50 -2.39 -28.55
CA LEU A 30 -18.66 -1.80 -27.50
C LEU A 30 -19.43 -1.66 -26.18
N TYR A 31 -20.68 -1.21 -26.20
CA TYR A 31 -21.49 -1.14 -24.99
C TYR A 31 -21.76 -2.52 -24.38
N LEU A 32 -21.99 -3.54 -25.20
CA LEU A 32 -22.13 -4.93 -24.72
C LEU A 32 -20.83 -5.44 -24.08
N LEU A 33 -19.67 -5.16 -24.70
CA LEU A 33 -18.37 -5.54 -24.16
C LEU A 33 -18.07 -4.82 -22.84
N TRP A 34 -18.33 -3.51 -22.75
CA TRP A 34 -18.19 -2.76 -21.51
C TRP A 34 -19.18 -3.22 -20.43
N GLY A 35 -20.40 -3.60 -20.83
CA GLY A 35 -21.39 -4.21 -19.94
C GLY A 35 -20.89 -5.55 -19.36
N ALA A 36 -20.31 -6.39 -20.21
CA ALA A 36 -19.70 -7.65 -19.78
C ALA A 36 -18.52 -7.44 -18.84
N VAL A 37 -17.64 -6.46 -19.11
CA VAL A 37 -16.56 -6.07 -18.21
C VAL A 37 -17.11 -5.50 -16.90
N GLY A 38 -18.18 -4.72 -16.93
CA GLY A 38 -18.86 -4.23 -15.74
C GLY A 38 -19.42 -5.37 -14.88
N LEU A 39 -20.04 -6.37 -15.49
CA LEU A 39 -20.50 -7.57 -14.79
C LEU A 39 -19.33 -8.37 -14.19
N TYR A 40 -18.24 -8.56 -14.93
CA TYR A 40 -17.02 -9.19 -14.44
C TYR A 40 -16.47 -8.48 -13.19
N TRP A 41 -16.42 -7.14 -13.19
CA TRP A 41 -16.00 -6.36 -12.03
C TRP A 41 -16.98 -6.46 -10.85
N ALA A 42 -18.28 -6.49 -11.14
CA ALA A 42 -19.29 -6.67 -10.10
C ALA A 42 -19.16 -8.04 -9.42
N VAL A 43 -18.90 -9.09 -10.19
CA VAL A 43 -18.66 -10.45 -9.65
C VAL A 43 -17.37 -10.49 -8.82
N LEU A 44 -16.24 -10.02 -9.35
CA LEU A 44 -14.97 -10.02 -8.62
C LEU A 44 -15.03 -9.12 -7.38
N GLY A 45 -15.66 -7.95 -7.50
CA GLY A 45 -15.85 -7.04 -6.38
C GLY A 45 -16.73 -7.66 -5.30
N GLY A 46 -17.83 -8.31 -5.69
CA GLY A 46 -18.71 -9.03 -4.77
C GLY A 46 -18.01 -10.18 -4.05
N LEU A 47 -17.20 -10.97 -4.76
CA LEU A 47 -16.38 -12.03 -4.17
C LEU A 47 -15.34 -11.45 -3.20
N GLY A 48 -14.67 -10.35 -3.58
CA GLY A 48 -13.69 -9.65 -2.74
C GLY A 48 -14.33 -9.07 -1.48
N ILE A 49 -15.45 -8.37 -1.61
CA ILE A 49 -16.21 -7.83 -0.48
C ILE A 49 -16.70 -8.97 0.41
N GLY A 50 -17.24 -10.05 -0.16
CA GLY A 50 -17.67 -11.22 0.59
C GLY A 50 -16.52 -11.88 1.37
N ALA A 51 -15.30 -11.88 0.81
CA ALA A 51 -14.11 -12.37 1.51
C ALA A 51 -13.71 -11.44 2.67
N LEU A 52 -13.78 -10.11 2.47
CA LEU A 52 -13.48 -9.13 3.52
C LEU A 52 -14.53 -9.14 4.65
N VAL A 53 -15.82 -9.29 4.31
CA VAL A 53 -16.90 -9.37 5.32
C VAL A 53 -16.72 -10.59 6.22
N ARG A 54 -16.31 -11.73 5.65
CA ARG A 54 -16.05 -12.97 6.40
C ARG A 54 -14.69 -13.00 7.10
N ALA A 55 -13.80 -12.05 6.83
CA ALA A 55 -12.51 -11.95 7.47
C ALA A 55 -12.66 -11.46 8.92
N ARG A 56 -11.69 -11.80 9.77
CA ARG A 56 -11.64 -11.36 11.15
C ARG A 56 -11.70 -9.82 11.23
N PRO A 57 -12.48 -9.23 12.14
CA PRO A 57 -12.62 -7.79 12.24
C PRO A 57 -11.30 -7.11 12.63
N ASP A 58 -11.09 -5.92 12.15
CA ASP A 58 -10.01 -5.02 12.56
C ASP A 58 -10.48 -4.07 13.67
N ARG A 59 -9.56 -3.24 14.14
CA ARG A 59 -9.90 -2.11 15.02
C ARG A 59 -10.83 -1.12 14.29
N PRO A 60 -11.76 -0.49 14.99
CA PRO A 60 -12.59 0.58 14.45
C PRO A 60 -11.73 1.69 13.84
N LEU A 61 -12.20 2.26 12.75
CA LEU A 61 -11.52 3.35 12.06
C LEU A 61 -11.72 4.67 12.82
N GLU A 62 -10.73 5.07 13.59
CA GLU A 62 -10.75 6.37 14.28
C GLU A 62 -10.57 7.52 13.28
N ARG A 63 -11.35 8.60 13.44
CA ARG A 63 -11.26 9.83 12.62
C ARG A 63 -11.31 9.55 11.11
N PRO A 64 -12.37 8.92 10.58
CA PRO A 64 -12.40 8.41 9.20
C PRO A 64 -12.21 9.50 8.15
N LEU A 65 -12.78 10.70 8.34
CA LEU A 65 -12.61 11.81 7.40
C LEU A 65 -11.16 12.31 7.32
N GLY A 66 -10.50 12.50 8.47
CA GLY A 66 -9.09 12.91 8.50
C GLY A 66 -8.17 11.88 7.87
N ARG A 67 -8.48 10.59 8.05
CA ARG A 67 -7.74 9.48 7.40
C ARG A 67 -7.98 9.46 5.89
N ALA A 68 -9.21 9.68 5.44
CA ALA A 68 -9.53 9.76 4.03
C ALA A 68 -8.77 10.89 3.32
N LEU A 69 -8.75 12.08 3.90
CA LEU A 69 -7.99 13.21 3.37
C LEU A 69 -6.48 12.92 3.34
N ALA A 70 -5.94 12.32 4.40
CA ALA A 70 -4.53 11.92 4.44
C ALA A 70 -4.20 10.85 3.39
N ALA A 71 -5.07 9.85 3.21
CA ALA A 71 -4.90 8.81 2.19
C ALA A 71 -4.97 9.38 0.77
N LEU A 72 -5.93 10.27 0.50
CA LEU A 72 -5.99 10.99 -0.78
C LEU A 72 -4.73 11.82 -1.01
N GLY A 73 -4.25 12.56 0.01
CA GLY A 73 -2.99 13.29 -0.08
C GLY A 73 -1.81 12.38 -0.44
N GLU A 74 -1.69 11.20 0.17
CA GLU A 74 -0.63 10.23 -0.18
C GLU A 74 -0.78 9.67 -1.60
N VAL A 75 -2.00 9.40 -2.06
CA VAL A 75 -2.27 8.90 -3.43
C VAL A 75 -1.83 9.92 -4.48
N PHE A 76 -2.18 11.20 -4.31
CA PHE A 76 -1.86 12.23 -5.31
C PHE A 76 -0.43 12.77 -5.17
N LEU A 77 0.06 12.99 -3.95
CA LEU A 77 1.42 13.47 -3.70
C LEU A 77 2.47 12.38 -3.80
N GLN A 78 2.08 11.11 -3.58
CA GLN A 78 2.93 9.91 -3.71
C GLN A 78 4.24 10.01 -2.91
N ARG A 79 4.20 10.63 -1.70
CA ARG A 79 5.38 10.90 -0.86
C ARG A 79 6.19 9.63 -0.57
N GLY A 80 5.52 8.53 -0.27
CA GLY A 80 6.18 7.24 -0.02
C GLY A 80 6.95 6.70 -1.22
N VAL A 81 6.55 7.04 -2.46
CA VAL A 81 7.24 6.61 -3.69
C VAL A 81 8.50 7.45 -3.96
N TRP A 82 8.50 8.74 -3.55
CA TRP A 82 9.61 9.67 -3.76
C TRP A 82 10.88 9.37 -2.94
N ARG A 83 10.84 8.47 -1.99
CA ARG A 83 12.04 8.01 -1.26
C ARG A 83 13.15 7.49 -2.20
N THR A 84 12.80 7.09 -3.42
CA THR A 84 13.72 6.79 -4.53
C THR A 84 13.40 7.73 -5.70
N PRO A 85 14.21 8.77 -5.97
CA PRO A 85 13.86 9.85 -6.89
C PRO A 85 13.49 9.39 -8.31
N LEU A 86 14.28 8.50 -8.92
CA LEU A 86 13.99 7.96 -10.26
C LEU A 86 12.65 7.18 -10.27
N ALA A 87 12.41 6.33 -9.27
CA ALA A 87 11.17 5.58 -9.17
C ALA A 87 9.97 6.51 -8.91
N GLY A 88 10.16 7.56 -8.10
CA GLY A 88 9.15 8.57 -7.81
C GLY A 88 8.77 9.37 -9.06
N ALA A 89 9.74 9.90 -9.77
CA ALA A 89 9.52 10.65 -11.01
C ALA A 89 8.83 9.79 -12.08
N MET A 90 9.35 8.59 -12.32
CA MET A 90 8.76 7.61 -13.24
C MET A 90 7.29 7.31 -12.88
N HIS A 91 7.02 6.99 -11.61
CA HIS A 91 5.68 6.60 -11.18
C HIS A 91 4.70 7.76 -11.27
N LYS A 92 5.13 8.98 -10.92
CA LYS A 92 4.29 10.17 -11.00
C LYS A 92 3.99 10.57 -12.44
N ALA A 93 4.98 10.47 -13.33
CA ALA A 93 4.80 10.72 -14.75
C ALA A 93 3.83 9.71 -15.38
N LEU A 94 4.01 8.41 -15.07
CA LEU A 94 3.12 7.36 -15.55
C LEU A 94 1.70 7.50 -14.98
N PHE A 95 1.56 7.58 -13.65
CA PHE A 95 0.25 7.65 -12.99
C PHE A 95 -0.50 8.93 -13.34
N GLY A 96 0.14 10.09 -13.19
CA GLY A 96 -0.48 11.39 -13.45
C GLY A 96 -0.81 11.57 -14.93
N GLY A 97 0.14 11.23 -15.82
CA GLY A 97 -0.05 11.31 -17.26
C GLY A 97 -1.17 10.38 -17.74
N TRP A 98 -1.14 9.10 -17.31
CA TRP A 98 -2.19 8.15 -17.67
C TRP A 98 -3.57 8.53 -17.15
N LEU A 99 -3.67 8.94 -15.88
CA LEU A 99 -4.93 9.35 -15.28
C LEU A 99 -5.53 10.54 -16.03
N PHE A 100 -4.70 11.52 -16.39
CA PHE A 100 -5.15 12.70 -17.13
C PHE A 100 -5.62 12.34 -18.54
N VAL A 101 -4.88 11.49 -19.25
CA VAL A 101 -5.26 10.99 -20.58
C VAL A 101 -6.57 10.20 -20.51
N LEU A 102 -6.71 9.31 -19.50
CA LEU A 102 -7.92 8.51 -19.32
C LEU A 102 -9.16 9.38 -19.01
N ILE A 103 -9.03 10.32 -18.09
CA ILE A 103 -10.12 11.26 -17.76
C ILE A 103 -10.49 12.09 -19.00
N GLY A 104 -9.50 12.62 -19.71
CA GLY A 104 -9.74 13.37 -20.93
C GLY A 104 -10.43 12.53 -22.00
N PHE A 105 -9.98 11.29 -22.21
CA PHE A 105 -10.59 10.37 -23.16
C PHE A 105 -12.06 10.05 -22.79
N VAL A 106 -12.33 9.69 -21.54
CA VAL A 106 -13.70 9.39 -21.06
C VAL A 106 -14.59 10.63 -21.15
N ALA A 107 -14.07 11.79 -20.72
CA ALA A 107 -14.83 13.04 -20.79
C ALA A 107 -15.19 13.42 -22.24
N THR A 108 -14.23 13.33 -23.16
CA THR A 108 -14.44 13.75 -24.57
C THR A 108 -15.32 12.77 -25.35
N HIS A 109 -15.24 11.47 -25.06
CA HIS A 109 -15.91 10.47 -25.92
C HIS A 109 -17.21 9.91 -25.33
N TYR A 110 -17.36 9.93 -23.99
CA TYR A 110 -18.47 9.25 -23.33
C TYR A 110 -19.39 10.14 -22.50
N LEU A 111 -18.84 11.16 -21.81
CA LEU A 111 -19.63 11.93 -20.83
C LEU A 111 -20.17 13.24 -21.37
N ALA A 112 -19.46 13.88 -22.29
CA ALA A 112 -19.89 15.19 -22.76
C ALA A 112 -20.81 15.10 -23.99
N PRO A 113 -21.87 15.93 -24.05
CA PRO A 113 -22.56 16.19 -25.31
C PRO A 113 -21.57 16.69 -26.36
N ARG A 114 -21.75 16.27 -27.59
CA ARG A 114 -20.87 16.65 -28.70
C ARG A 114 -20.96 18.14 -28.98
N GLY A 115 -19.83 18.74 -29.42
CA GLY A 115 -19.79 20.16 -29.76
C GLY A 115 -19.59 21.11 -28.57
N GLN A 116 -19.22 20.60 -27.38
CA GLN A 116 -18.89 21.47 -26.26
C GLN A 116 -17.61 22.28 -26.53
N PRO A 117 -17.59 23.59 -26.17
CA PRO A 117 -16.44 24.47 -26.45
C PRO A 117 -15.11 23.94 -25.91
N TRP A 118 -15.11 23.25 -24.77
CA TRP A 118 -13.91 22.71 -24.15
C TRP A 118 -13.30 21.53 -24.94
N GLN A 119 -14.09 20.81 -25.74
CA GLN A 119 -13.60 19.74 -26.64
C GLN A 119 -12.72 20.27 -27.75
N GLN A 120 -12.83 21.57 -28.04
CA GLN A 120 -11.98 22.28 -29.01
C GLN A 120 -10.98 23.21 -28.33
N SER A 121 -10.90 23.18 -26.98
CA SER A 121 -9.98 24.01 -26.22
C SER A 121 -8.52 23.65 -26.53
N THR A 122 -7.77 24.63 -26.99
CA THR A 122 -6.33 24.52 -27.18
C THR A 122 -5.58 24.10 -25.93
N LEU A 123 -6.00 24.57 -24.75
CA LEU A 123 -5.41 24.21 -23.48
C LEU A 123 -5.63 22.73 -23.12
N VAL A 124 -6.85 22.21 -23.31
CA VAL A 124 -7.16 20.81 -23.02
C VAL A 124 -6.31 19.87 -23.89
N HIS A 125 -6.23 20.13 -25.20
CA HIS A 125 -5.42 19.30 -26.10
C HIS A 125 -3.91 19.43 -25.86
N ALA A 126 -3.41 20.61 -25.49
CA ALA A 126 -2.03 20.79 -25.06
C ALA A 126 -1.69 19.94 -23.83
N LEU A 127 -2.56 19.99 -22.81
CA LEU A 127 -2.39 19.21 -21.59
C LEU A 127 -2.48 17.70 -21.85
N LEU A 128 -3.39 17.26 -22.72
CA LEU A 128 -3.50 15.84 -23.10
C LEU A 128 -2.25 15.36 -23.86
N ASP A 129 -1.71 16.17 -24.76
CA ASP A 129 -0.50 15.84 -25.52
C ASP A 129 0.72 15.70 -24.59
N VAL A 130 0.90 16.65 -23.66
CA VAL A 130 1.96 16.59 -22.64
C VAL A 130 1.77 15.39 -21.70
N ALA A 131 0.55 15.15 -21.26
CA ALA A 131 0.22 14.03 -20.37
C ALA A 131 0.51 12.67 -21.03
N ALA A 132 0.22 12.53 -22.32
CA ALA A 132 0.52 11.31 -23.07
C ALA A 132 2.03 11.05 -23.18
N VAL A 133 2.83 12.11 -23.43
CA VAL A 133 4.30 12.01 -23.46
C VAL A 133 4.87 11.64 -22.09
N LEU A 134 4.37 12.26 -21.01
CA LEU A 134 4.78 11.93 -19.65
C LEU A 134 4.44 10.49 -19.29
N ALA A 135 3.22 10.03 -19.62
CA ALA A 135 2.81 8.65 -19.41
C ALA A 135 3.70 7.67 -20.17
N LEU A 136 3.99 7.96 -21.45
CA LEU A 136 4.87 7.14 -22.28
C LEU A 136 6.30 7.09 -21.71
N GLY A 137 6.87 8.24 -21.36
CA GLY A 137 8.21 8.33 -20.78
C GLY A 137 8.28 7.53 -19.45
N GLY A 138 7.31 7.71 -18.57
CA GLY A 138 7.19 6.94 -17.33
C GLY A 138 7.09 5.43 -17.58
N LEU A 139 6.30 5.03 -18.58
CA LEU A 139 6.13 3.63 -18.96
C LEU A 139 7.39 2.99 -19.53
N LEU A 140 8.14 3.73 -20.35
CA LEU A 140 9.42 3.27 -20.92
C LEU A 140 10.48 3.10 -19.82
N VAL A 141 10.58 4.04 -18.87
CA VAL A 141 11.49 3.92 -17.72
C VAL A 141 11.07 2.74 -16.84
N ALA A 142 9.76 2.53 -16.62
CA ALA A 142 9.25 1.38 -15.89
C ALA A 142 9.63 0.05 -16.56
N GLY A 143 9.49 -0.03 -17.88
CA GLY A 143 9.90 -1.19 -18.70
C GLY A 143 11.41 -1.45 -18.61
N TRP A 144 12.22 -0.41 -18.74
CA TRP A 144 13.69 -0.52 -18.61
C TRP A 144 14.12 -1.05 -17.25
N ARG A 145 13.58 -0.49 -16.16
CA ARG A 145 13.86 -0.97 -14.80
C ARG A 145 13.46 -2.42 -14.59
N ARG A 146 12.34 -2.83 -15.20
CA ARG A 146 11.80 -4.17 -15.06
C ARG A 146 12.55 -5.21 -15.88
N HIS A 147 12.80 -4.93 -17.16
CA HIS A 147 13.32 -5.92 -18.10
C HIS A 147 14.85 -5.87 -18.24
N ALA A 148 15.45 -4.68 -18.27
CA ALA A 148 16.89 -4.53 -18.40
C ALA A 148 17.60 -4.62 -17.04
N ARG A 149 17.11 -3.92 -16.01
CA ARG A 149 17.71 -3.94 -14.68
C ARG A 149 17.23 -5.07 -13.76
N ARG A 150 16.13 -5.71 -14.11
CA ARG A 150 15.51 -6.78 -13.31
C ARG A 150 15.25 -6.41 -11.83
N GLU A 151 15.05 -5.13 -11.56
CA GLU A 151 14.83 -4.62 -10.21
C GLU A 151 13.49 -5.08 -9.59
N ILE A 152 12.52 -5.43 -10.42
CA ILE A 152 11.16 -5.78 -9.99
C ILE A 152 10.74 -7.10 -10.62
N PRO A 153 10.35 -8.12 -9.84
CA PRO A 153 9.84 -9.36 -10.38
C PRO A 153 8.62 -9.12 -11.28
N ALA A 154 8.62 -9.72 -12.45
CA ALA A 154 7.54 -9.60 -13.43
C ALA A 154 6.89 -10.97 -13.69
N SER A 155 5.57 -11.04 -13.54
CA SER A 155 4.79 -12.17 -14.07
C SER A 155 4.53 -11.96 -15.56
N PHE A 156 4.13 -13.03 -16.25
CA PHE A 156 3.69 -12.95 -17.64
C PHE A 156 2.51 -11.96 -17.81
N LEU A 157 1.52 -12.01 -16.93
CA LEU A 157 0.36 -11.11 -16.96
C LEU A 157 0.74 -9.65 -16.70
N ASP A 158 1.66 -9.40 -15.79
CA ASP A 158 2.16 -8.04 -15.54
C ASP A 158 2.89 -7.47 -16.77
N THR A 159 3.65 -8.30 -17.47
CA THR A 159 4.34 -7.91 -18.71
C THR A 159 3.35 -7.67 -19.84
N GLY A 160 2.34 -8.53 -19.95
CA GLY A 160 1.26 -8.36 -20.92
C GLY A 160 0.48 -7.06 -20.70
N LEU A 161 0.15 -6.73 -19.44
CA LEU A 161 -0.52 -5.47 -19.12
C LEU A 161 0.35 -4.25 -19.42
N TRP A 162 1.67 -4.33 -19.15
CA TRP A 162 2.62 -3.27 -19.53
C TRP A 162 2.66 -3.05 -21.04
N ALA A 163 2.76 -4.14 -21.82
CA ALA A 163 2.76 -4.07 -23.29
C ALA A 163 1.44 -3.52 -23.84
N LEU A 164 0.32 -3.95 -23.27
CA LEU A 164 -1.02 -3.47 -23.63
C LEU A 164 -1.16 -1.96 -23.39
N LEU A 165 -0.68 -1.47 -22.23
CA LEU A 165 -0.66 -0.05 -21.93
C LEU A 165 0.21 0.73 -22.91
N LEU A 166 1.37 0.19 -23.30
CA LEU A 166 2.25 0.80 -24.30
C LEU A 166 1.55 0.92 -25.65
N VAL A 167 0.95 -0.17 -26.13
CA VAL A 167 0.20 -0.17 -27.41
C VAL A 167 -0.96 0.81 -27.36
N THR A 168 -1.69 0.87 -26.25
CA THR A 168 -2.84 1.78 -26.08
C THR A 168 -2.41 3.24 -26.12
N LEU A 169 -1.30 3.61 -25.43
CA LEU A 169 -0.77 4.98 -25.47
C LEU A 169 -0.27 5.36 -26.86
N LEU A 170 0.48 4.48 -27.52
CA LEU A 170 0.98 4.73 -28.87
C LEU A 170 -0.16 4.86 -29.88
N ALA A 171 -1.18 4.00 -29.77
CA ALA A 171 -2.38 4.09 -30.61
C ALA A 171 -3.15 5.40 -30.37
N GLY A 172 -3.26 5.86 -29.12
CA GLY A 172 -3.89 7.14 -28.77
C GLY A 172 -3.13 8.34 -29.35
N ILE A 173 -1.81 8.35 -29.22
CA ILE A 173 -0.94 9.40 -29.82
C ILE A 173 -1.05 9.37 -31.35
N ALA A 174 -1.04 8.20 -31.97
CA ALA A 174 -1.21 8.03 -33.41
C ALA A 174 -2.58 8.52 -33.88
N ALA A 175 -3.66 8.19 -33.17
CA ALA A 175 -5.01 8.65 -33.49
C ALA A 175 -5.11 10.18 -33.50
N GLN A 176 -4.50 10.86 -32.51
CA GLN A 176 -4.46 12.33 -32.48
C GLN A 176 -3.66 12.91 -33.64
N GLY A 177 -2.51 12.33 -33.98
CA GLY A 177 -1.72 12.75 -35.16
C GLY A 177 -2.46 12.57 -36.48
N LEU A 178 -3.15 11.45 -36.68
CA LEU A 178 -3.97 11.16 -37.84
C LEU A 178 -5.15 12.16 -37.99
N LEU A 179 -5.79 12.50 -36.84
CA LEU A 179 -6.84 13.51 -36.81
C LEU A 179 -6.32 14.89 -37.21
N VAL A 180 -5.12 15.25 -36.76
CA VAL A 180 -4.47 16.51 -37.18
C VAL A 180 -4.13 16.52 -38.68
N ALA A 181 -3.71 15.39 -39.25
CA ALA A 181 -3.40 15.25 -40.66
C ALA A 181 -4.64 15.40 -41.54
N ASP A 182 -5.76 14.80 -41.16
CA ASP A 182 -7.01 14.78 -41.94
C ASP A 182 -7.85 16.05 -41.76
N ALA A 183 -8.13 16.46 -40.52
CA ALA A 183 -9.08 17.53 -40.22
C ALA A 183 -8.45 18.89 -39.89
N ALA A 184 -7.16 18.93 -39.66
CA ALA A 184 -6.38 20.13 -39.29
C ALA A 184 -7.03 21.04 -38.22
N PRO A 185 -7.49 20.49 -37.06
CA PRO A 185 -8.28 21.22 -36.08
C PRO A 185 -7.54 22.45 -35.52
N ALA A 186 -8.30 23.45 -35.05
CA ALA A 186 -7.74 24.72 -34.56
C ALA A 186 -6.75 24.52 -33.40
N TRP A 187 -7.01 23.56 -32.52
CA TRP A 187 -6.19 23.21 -31.33
C TRP A 187 -4.82 22.59 -31.70
N ARG A 188 -4.61 22.13 -32.94
CA ARG A 188 -3.35 21.50 -33.39
C ARG A 188 -2.10 22.34 -33.09
N ARG A 189 -2.24 23.68 -33.04
CA ARG A 189 -1.11 24.58 -32.75
C ARG A 189 -0.54 24.39 -31.34
N ALA A 190 -1.36 23.97 -30.39
CA ALA A 190 -1.00 23.77 -28.99
C ALA A 190 -0.64 22.33 -28.64
N ALA A 191 -0.79 21.38 -29.57
CA ALA A 191 -0.46 19.97 -29.40
C ALA A 191 0.78 19.59 -30.23
N PRO A 192 1.99 19.81 -29.72
CA PRO A 192 3.23 19.72 -30.54
C PRO A 192 3.50 18.32 -31.06
N VAL A 193 3.24 17.26 -30.30
CA VAL A 193 3.46 15.87 -30.72
C VAL A 193 2.45 15.46 -31.78
N SER A 194 1.18 15.70 -31.51
CA SER A 194 0.09 15.42 -32.46
C SER A 194 0.28 16.19 -33.75
N ARG A 195 0.77 17.46 -33.69
CA ARG A 195 1.09 18.28 -34.84
C ARG A 195 2.27 17.73 -35.63
N ALA A 196 3.35 17.31 -34.96
CA ALA A 196 4.52 16.74 -35.62
C ALA A 196 4.17 15.46 -36.38
N LEU A 197 3.40 14.55 -35.75
CA LEU A 197 2.89 13.35 -36.40
C LEU A 197 1.96 13.66 -37.57
N GLY A 198 1.03 14.59 -37.38
CA GLY A 198 0.14 15.04 -38.45
C GLY A 198 0.91 15.64 -39.65
N GLY A 199 2.00 16.39 -39.38
CA GLY A 199 2.89 16.91 -40.40
C GLY A 199 3.63 15.84 -41.21
N LEU A 200 4.07 14.76 -40.53
CA LEU A 200 4.70 13.60 -41.17
C LEU A 200 3.74 12.83 -42.08
N LEU A 201 2.45 12.85 -41.74
CA LEU A 201 1.39 12.17 -42.48
C LEU A 201 0.68 13.08 -43.49
N ALA A 202 1.05 14.35 -43.53
CA ALA A 202 0.49 15.32 -44.49
C ALA A 202 0.79 14.87 -45.95
N GLY A 203 -0.26 14.84 -46.76
CA GLY A 203 -0.18 14.35 -48.14
C GLY A 203 -0.55 12.87 -48.33
N ALA A 204 -0.79 12.11 -47.27
CA ALA A 204 -1.36 10.77 -47.40
C ALA A 204 -2.82 10.85 -47.91
N PRO A 205 -3.27 9.88 -48.71
CA PRO A 205 -4.66 9.87 -49.20
C PRO A 205 -5.67 9.86 -48.03
N GLU A 206 -6.70 10.67 -48.15
CA GLU A 206 -7.75 10.83 -47.11
C GLU A 206 -8.35 9.47 -46.67
N GLY A 207 -8.62 8.56 -47.61
CA GLY A 207 -9.11 7.23 -47.33
C GLY A 207 -8.15 6.39 -46.44
N THR A 208 -6.83 6.56 -46.66
CA THR A 208 -5.79 5.90 -45.87
C THR A 208 -5.72 6.48 -44.47
N LEU A 209 -5.76 7.82 -44.32
CA LEU A 209 -5.76 8.48 -43.01
C LEU A 209 -6.97 8.07 -42.19
N ARG A 210 -8.16 8.03 -42.77
CA ARG A 210 -9.39 7.60 -42.11
C ARG A 210 -9.38 6.13 -41.71
N ALA A 211 -8.87 5.25 -42.57
CA ALA A 211 -8.73 3.83 -42.25
C ALA A 211 -7.73 3.62 -41.08
N ALA A 212 -6.57 4.31 -41.15
CA ALA A 212 -5.55 4.24 -40.08
C ALA A 212 -6.08 4.79 -38.75
N TYR A 213 -6.82 5.91 -38.75
CA TYR A 213 -7.49 6.44 -37.58
C TYR A 213 -8.43 5.41 -36.98
N GLY A 214 -9.21 4.74 -37.83
CA GLY A 214 -10.11 3.69 -37.42
C GLY A 214 -9.44 2.54 -36.68
N TRP A 215 -8.34 2.08 -37.22
CA TRP A 215 -7.53 1.05 -36.55
C TRP A 215 -6.93 1.52 -35.23
N ALA A 216 -6.33 2.72 -35.21
CA ALA A 216 -5.78 3.31 -34.01
C ALA A 216 -6.84 3.47 -32.90
N TRP A 217 -8.02 3.96 -33.24
CA TRP A 217 -9.16 4.09 -32.33
C TRP A 217 -9.63 2.73 -31.79
N SER A 218 -9.73 1.71 -32.67
CA SER A 218 -10.08 0.35 -32.28
C SER A 218 -9.06 -0.27 -31.32
N LEU A 219 -7.76 -0.03 -31.57
CA LEU A 219 -6.68 -0.48 -30.68
C LEU A 219 -6.75 0.20 -29.30
N VAL A 220 -7.09 1.48 -29.22
CA VAL A 220 -7.30 2.16 -27.93
C VAL A 220 -8.41 1.49 -27.14
N HIS A 221 -9.55 1.21 -27.77
CA HIS A 221 -10.69 0.57 -27.07
C HIS A 221 -10.39 -0.86 -26.68
N ALA A 222 -9.78 -1.65 -27.56
CA ALA A 222 -9.36 -3.02 -27.24
C ALA A 222 -8.34 -3.04 -26.10
N GLY A 223 -7.42 -2.06 -26.10
CA GLY A 223 -6.44 -1.88 -25.03
C GLY A 223 -7.08 -1.53 -23.69
N LEU A 224 -8.02 -0.58 -23.68
CA LEU A 224 -8.76 -0.21 -22.47
C LEU A 224 -9.59 -1.39 -21.90
N LEU A 225 -10.29 -2.13 -22.77
CA LEU A 225 -11.02 -3.34 -22.38
C LEU A 225 -10.08 -4.41 -21.81
N GLY A 226 -8.98 -4.69 -22.51
CA GLY A 226 -7.97 -5.65 -22.05
C GLY A 226 -7.35 -5.24 -20.71
N MET A 227 -7.05 -3.96 -20.52
CA MET A 227 -6.57 -3.44 -19.24
C MET A 227 -7.63 -3.60 -18.14
N ALA A 228 -8.89 -3.30 -18.41
CA ALA A 228 -9.96 -3.47 -17.45
C ALA A 228 -10.12 -4.95 -17.02
N ILE A 229 -9.91 -5.90 -17.92
CA ILE A 229 -9.94 -7.34 -17.61
C ILE A 229 -8.70 -7.76 -16.80
N LEU A 230 -7.49 -7.31 -17.18
CA LEU A 230 -6.24 -7.77 -16.57
C LEU A 230 -5.90 -7.05 -15.25
N LEU A 231 -6.42 -5.86 -15.01
CA LEU A 231 -6.09 -5.04 -13.84
C LEU A 231 -6.30 -5.79 -12.51
N PRO A 232 -7.43 -6.44 -12.23
CA PRO A 232 -7.65 -7.15 -10.97
C PRO A 232 -6.80 -8.41 -10.82
N LEU A 233 -6.31 -8.97 -11.93
CA LEU A 233 -5.52 -10.20 -11.95
C LEU A 233 -4.01 -9.96 -11.82
N THR A 234 -3.59 -8.70 -11.87
CA THR A 234 -2.18 -8.29 -11.84
C THR A 234 -1.87 -7.46 -10.60
N LYS A 235 -0.59 -7.19 -10.35
CA LYS A 235 -0.21 -6.25 -9.28
C LYS A 235 -0.69 -4.82 -9.51
N TRP A 236 -1.17 -4.48 -10.69
CA TRP A 236 -1.77 -3.18 -10.98
C TRP A 236 -3.10 -2.94 -10.24
N ARG A 237 -3.71 -3.99 -9.68
CA ARG A 237 -4.85 -3.86 -8.74
C ARG A 237 -4.57 -2.92 -7.57
N HIS A 238 -3.27 -2.66 -7.26
CA HIS A 238 -2.90 -1.68 -6.24
C HIS A 238 -3.42 -0.28 -6.55
N THR A 239 -3.65 0.09 -7.80
CA THR A 239 -4.22 1.40 -8.16
C THR A 239 -5.59 1.63 -7.53
N LEU A 240 -6.35 0.56 -7.28
CA LEU A 240 -7.64 0.58 -6.60
C LEU A 240 -7.53 0.30 -5.10
N LEU A 241 -6.64 -0.62 -4.73
CA LEU A 241 -6.55 -1.12 -3.35
C LEU A 241 -5.63 -0.28 -2.46
N ALA A 242 -4.61 0.39 -3.00
CA ALA A 242 -3.71 1.22 -2.22
C ALA A 242 -4.41 2.39 -1.50
N PRO A 243 -5.36 3.13 -2.11
CA PRO A 243 -6.12 4.15 -1.40
C PRO A 243 -6.84 3.61 -0.17
N VAL A 244 -7.44 2.41 -0.29
CA VAL A 244 -8.16 1.75 0.81
C VAL A 244 -7.18 1.24 1.87
N SER A 245 -6.03 0.66 1.46
CA SER A 245 -4.98 0.23 2.39
C SER A 245 -4.39 1.40 3.18
N LEU A 246 -4.16 2.55 2.53
CA LEU A 246 -3.69 3.77 3.18
C LEU A 246 -4.72 4.35 4.17
N LEU A 247 -6.00 4.32 3.80
CA LEU A 247 -7.11 4.74 4.66
C LEU A 247 -7.18 3.89 5.93
N THR A 248 -7.03 2.57 5.80
CA THR A 248 -7.15 1.59 6.89
C THR A 248 -5.82 1.33 7.61
N ARG A 249 -4.73 2.03 7.25
CA ARG A 249 -3.41 1.86 7.90
C ARG A 249 -3.51 2.09 9.41
N PRO A 250 -3.06 1.15 10.26
CA PRO A 250 -3.07 1.34 11.71
C PRO A 250 -2.32 2.58 12.15
N ARG A 251 -2.87 3.33 13.10
CA ARG A 251 -2.20 4.48 13.73
C ARG A 251 -2.50 4.48 15.23
N PRO A 252 -1.50 4.63 16.09
CA PRO A 252 -0.07 4.59 15.76
C PRO A 252 0.35 3.24 15.18
N LEU A 253 1.50 3.25 14.45
CA LEU A 253 2.10 2.02 13.91
C LEU A 253 2.49 1.06 15.05
N GLY A 254 2.57 -0.24 14.75
CA GLY A 254 2.96 -1.25 15.72
C GLY A 254 1.86 -1.64 16.71
N ARG A 255 0.60 -1.29 16.44
CA ARG A 255 -0.55 -1.81 17.15
C ARG A 255 -1.18 -2.96 16.38
N PRO A 256 -0.87 -4.23 16.68
CA PRO A 256 -1.52 -5.38 16.04
C PRO A 256 -3.02 -5.39 16.36
N ALA A 257 -3.80 -6.10 15.54
CA ALA A 257 -5.24 -6.26 15.80
C ALA A 257 -5.47 -6.82 17.22
N PRO A 258 -6.51 -6.35 17.95
CA PRO A 258 -6.86 -6.91 19.24
C PRO A 258 -7.24 -8.38 19.07
N LEU A 259 -6.88 -9.19 20.05
CA LEU A 259 -7.21 -10.60 20.11
C LEU A 259 -8.29 -10.80 21.19
N ASP A 260 -9.36 -11.49 20.84
CA ASP A 260 -10.37 -11.92 21.79
C ASP A 260 -9.91 -13.24 22.42
N LEU A 261 -9.34 -13.13 23.61
CA LEU A 261 -8.83 -14.29 24.36
C LEU A 261 -9.92 -15.04 25.13
N GLU A 262 -11.13 -14.52 25.17
CA GLU A 262 -12.31 -15.16 25.83
C GLU A 262 -13.24 -15.79 24.77
N GLY A 263 -12.94 -15.51 23.48
CA GLY A 263 -13.69 -16.05 22.35
C GLY A 263 -13.31 -17.51 22.02
N PRO A 264 -14.00 -18.11 21.04
CA PRO A 264 -13.68 -19.45 20.58
C PRO A 264 -12.34 -19.49 19.81
N GLU A 265 -11.61 -20.58 19.96
CA GLU A 265 -10.43 -20.87 19.14
C GLU A 265 -10.80 -21.07 17.64
N PRO A 266 -9.89 -20.78 16.70
CA PRO A 266 -8.52 -20.30 16.91
C PRO A 266 -8.48 -18.79 17.27
N PHE A 267 -7.57 -18.40 18.14
CA PHE A 267 -7.37 -17.01 18.54
C PHE A 267 -6.72 -16.16 17.45
N SER A 268 -6.01 -16.78 16.53
CA SER A 268 -5.18 -16.11 15.54
C SER A 268 -5.26 -16.73 14.12
N ALA A 269 -4.38 -16.35 13.19
CA ALA A 269 -4.46 -16.73 11.79
C ALA A 269 -3.95 -18.14 11.52
N LEU A 270 -4.74 -19.17 11.80
CA LEU A 270 -4.45 -20.56 11.47
C LEU A 270 -4.51 -20.79 9.94
N GLY A 271 -5.52 -20.26 9.27
CA GLY A 271 -5.74 -20.42 7.84
C GLY A 271 -6.03 -19.10 7.11
N PRO A 272 -6.11 -19.13 5.77
CA PRO A 272 -6.38 -17.91 4.99
C PRO A 272 -7.68 -17.19 5.35
N ARG A 273 -8.65 -17.88 5.97
CA ARG A 273 -9.94 -17.29 6.37
C ARG A 273 -9.85 -16.52 7.67
N ASP A 274 -8.84 -16.78 8.48
CA ASP A 274 -8.66 -16.20 9.81
C ASP A 274 -7.84 -14.90 9.77
N LEU A 275 -7.27 -14.56 8.62
CA LEU A 275 -6.64 -13.25 8.39
C LEU A 275 -7.64 -12.13 8.63
N THR A 276 -7.17 -11.03 9.23
CA THR A 276 -7.98 -9.83 9.40
C THR A 276 -8.33 -9.20 8.05
N ARG A 277 -9.33 -8.32 8.03
CA ARG A 277 -9.71 -7.56 6.83
C ARG A 277 -8.54 -6.77 6.30
N LYS A 278 -7.78 -6.11 7.19
CA LYS A 278 -6.60 -5.31 6.84
C LYS A 278 -5.48 -6.17 6.25
N GLU A 279 -5.12 -7.28 6.87
CA GLU A 279 -4.09 -8.19 6.38
C GLU A 279 -4.45 -8.71 4.99
N ARG A 280 -5.70 -9.11 4.78
CA ARG A 280 -6.18 -9.56 3.48
C ARG A 280 -6.11 -8.48 2.42
N LEU A 281 -6.53 -7.25 2.76
CA LEU A 281 -6.41 -6.09 1.90
C LEU A 281 -4.94 -5.77 1.58
N ASP A 282 -4.04 -5.84 2.55
CA ASP A 282 -2.62 -5.59 2.40
C ASP A 282 -1.94 -6.58 1.45
N ILE A 283 -2.26 -7.87 1.59
CA ILE A 283 -1.79 -8.92 0.68
C ILE A 283 -2.21 -8.61 -0.75
N TRP A 284 -3.47 -8.20 -0.95
CA TRP A 284 -3.97 -7.86 -2.28
C TRP A 284 -3.42 -6.55 -2.83
N ALA A 285 -3.15 -5.56 -1.97
CA ALA A 285 -2.59 -4.27 -2.37
C ALA A 285 -1.07 -4.31 -2.63
N CYS A 286 -0.39 -5.40 -2.29
CA CYS A 286 1.07 -5.50 -2.42
C CYS A 286 1.54 -5.37 -3.87
N THR A 287 2.39 -4.38 -4.13
CA THR A 287 3.00 -4.13 -5.45
C THR A 287 4.23 -4.97 -5.71
N ARG A 288 4.69 -5.75 -4.72
CA ARG A 288 5.94 -6.53 -4.76
C ARG A 288 7.18 -5.71 -5.16
N CYS A 289 7.25 -4.46 -4.68
CA CYS A 289 8.33 -3.52 -5.04
C CYS A 289 9.66 -3.80 -4.35
N GLY A 290 9.73 -4.72 -3.38
CA GLY A 290 10.97 -5.15 -2.70
C GLY A 290 11.52 -4.19 -1.64
N ARG A 291 10.90 -3.02 -1.39
CA ARG A 291 11.42 -2.04 -0.43
C ARG A 291 11.45 -2.56 1.00
N CYS A 292 10.49 -3.37 1.40
CA CYS A 292 10.45 -3.99 2.73
C CYS A 292 11.61 -4.97 2.94
N SER A 293 11.96 -5.75 1.92
CA SER A 293 13.13 -6.64 1.94
C SER A 293 14.43 -5.85 2.01
N ALA A 294 14.58 -4.82 1.18
CA ALA A 294 15.77 -3.96 1.17
C ALA A 294 15.99 -3.17 2.47
N ALA A 295 14.95 -2.95 3.26
CA ALA A 295 15.03 -2.24 4.54
C ALA A 295 15.09 -3.18 5.75
N CYS A 296 15.03 -4.50 5.54
CA CYS A 296 14.97 -5.46 6.63
C CYS A 296 16.37 -5.76 7.21
N PRO A 297 16.66 -5.38 8.49
CA PRO A 297 17.96 -5.63 9.08
C PRO A 297 18.25 -7.13 9.29
N ALA A 298 17.22 -7.96 9.49
CA ALA A 298 17.40 -9.40 9.59
C ALA A 298 17.86 -10.00 8.25
N LEU A 299 17.25 -9.60 7.15
CA LEU A 299 17.64 -10.05 5.81
C LEU A 299 19.06 -9.55 5.46
N GLU A 300 19.37 -8.30 5.79
CA GLU A 300 20.72 -7.72 5.58
C GLU A 300 21.79 -8.49 6.38
N ALA A 301 21.44 -8.96 7.57
CA ALA A 301 22.31 -9.81 8.41
C ALA A 301 22.38 -11.28 7.94
N GLY A 302 21.81 -11.62 6.78
CA GLY A 302 21.83 -12.98 6.23
C GLY A 302 20.86 -13.95 6.91
N ARG A 303 19.87 -13.47 7.65
CA ARG A 303 18.82 -14.29 8.24
C ARG A 303 17.78 -14.72 7.20
N THR A 304 16.94 -15.70 7.55
CA THR A 304 15.97 -16.29 6.63
C THR A 304 14.75 -15.40 6.37
N LEU A 305 14.51 -14.39 7.19
CA LEU A 305 13.35 -13.50 7.07
C LEU A 305 13.47 -12.57 5.84
N ASP A 306 12.55 -12.74 4.91
CA ASP A 306 12.23 -11.75 3.89
C ASP A 306 10.77 -11.28 4.05
N PRO A 307 10.51 -10.01 4.43
CA PRO A 307 9.14 -9.51 4.60
C PRO A 307 8.28 -9.59 3.33
N LEU A 308 8.88 -9.51 2.15
CA LEU A 308 8.17 -9.68 0.89
C LEU A 308 7.78 -11.16 0.65
N ALA A 309 8.66 -12.09 1.01
CA ALA A 309 8.38 -13.52 0.91
C ALA A 309 7.23 -13.93 1.85
N ILE A 310 7.15 -13.36 3.05
CA ILE A 310 6.00 -13.57 3.95
C ILE A 310 4.69 -13.19 3.25
N ILE A 311 4.58 -11.99 2.69
CA ILE A 311 3.37 -11.54 1.97
C ILE A 311 3.09 -12.46 0.78
N GLY A 312 4.12 -12.85 0.02
CA GLY A 312 3.98 -13.75 -1.13
C GLY A 312 3.50 -15.14 -0.73
N GLY A 313 4.01 -15.68 0.37
CA GLY A 313 3.57 -16.95 0.94
C GLY A 313 2.11 -16.91 1.39
N LEU A 314 1.69 -15.85 2.08
CA LEU A 314 0.29 -15.65 2.49
C LEU A 314 -0.65 -15.49 1.27
N GLU A 315 -0.22 -14.81 0.20
CA GLU A 315 -1.00 -14.71 -1.04
C GLU A 315 -1.14 -16.07 -1.75
N ALA A 316 -0.10 -16.87 -1.72
CA ALA A 316 -0.09 -18.21 -2.35
C ALA A 316 -0.76 -19.28 -1.49
N ALA A 317 -0.96 -19.01 -0.19
CA ALA A 317 -1.47 -19.99 0.75
C ALA A 317 -2.84 -20.55 0.35
N ARG A 318 -2.97 -21.87 0.54
CA ARG A 318 -4.20 -22.63 0.32
C ARG A 318 -4.60 -23.29 1.63
N GLY A 319 -5.86 -23.71 1.73
CA GLY A 319 -6.32 -24.47 2.90
C GLY A 319 -5.53 -25.79 3.06
N GLY A 320 -5.44 -26.28 4.29
CA GLY A 320 -4.87 -27.59 4.62
C GLY A 320 -3.71 -27.57 5.60
N ALA A 321 -2.80 -26.60 5.54
CA ALA A 321 -1.73 -26.44 6.52
C ALA A 321 -1.79 -25.06 7.17
N PRO A 322 -1.34 -24.90 8.44
CA PRO A 322 -1.21 -23.62 9.10
C PRO A 322 -0.40 -22.61 8.27
N LEU A 323 -0.83 -21.35 8.24
CA LEU A 323 -0.16 -20.30 7.48
C LEU A 323 1.30 -20.10 7.89
N ALA A 324 1.60 -20.22 9.18
CA ALA A 324 2.95 -20.12 9.70
C ALA A 324 3.92 -21.12 9.05
N LEU A 325 3.47 -22.35 8.78
CA LEU A 325 4.27 -23.37 8.12
C LEU A 325 4.43 -23.08 6.61
N GLN A 326 3.40 -22.51 5.98
CA GLN A 326 3.44 -22.18 4.55
C GLN A 326 4.37 -21.00 4.23
N VAL A 327 4.56 -20.06 5.16
CA VAL A 327 5.48 -18.92 4.98
C VAL A 327 6.90 -19.16 5.48
N GLY A 328 7.12 -20.29 6.17
CA GLY A 328 8.42 -20.65 6.75
C GLY A 328 8.55 -20.22 8.22
N GLU A 329 8.36 -21.19 9.13
CA GLU A 329 8.33 -20.94 10.57
C GLU A 329 9.61 -20.27 11.11
N GLY A 330 10.79 -20.67 10.62
CA GLY A 330 12.07 -20.06 11.04
C GLY A 330 12.15 -18.56 10.74
N ALA A 331 11.60 -18.13 9.61
CA ALA A 331 11.58 -16.72 9.22
C ALA A 331 10.75 -15.85 10.19
N LEU A 332 9.72 -16.41 10.81
CA LEU A 332 8.91 -15.68 11.78
C LEU A 332 9.74 -15.24 13.01
N TRP A 333 10.64 -16.14 13.49
CA TRP A 333 11.44 -15.89 14.69
C TRP A 333 12.65 -14.99 14.45
N ASP A 334 13.09 -14.82 13.20
CA ASP A 334 14.15 -13.88 12.82
C ASP A 334 13.69 -12.40 12.86
N CYS A 335 12.38 -12.14 12.94
CA CYS A 335 11.86 -10.78 12.98
C CYS A 335 12.13 -10.09 14.32
N THR A 336 12.89 -8.98 14.29
CA THR A 336 13.19 -8.14 15.47
C THR A 336 12.10 -7.13 15.81
N THR A 337 11.00 -7.10 15.08
CA THR A 337 9.88 -6.17 15.25
C THR A 337 10.25 -4.68 15.13
N CYS A 338 11.29 -4.35 14.37
CA CYS A 338 11.81 -2.98 14.23
C CYS A 338 10.94 -2.01 13.40
N MET A 339 9.90 -2.48 12.73
CA MET A 339 8.98 -1.73 11.87
C MET A 339 9.58 -1.10 10.60
N ALA A 340 10.83 -1.34 10.26
CA ALA A 340 11.45 -0.78 9.05
C ALA A 340 10.66 -1.11 7.77
N CYS A 341 10.17 -2.35 7.64
CA CYS A 341 9.34 -2.79 6.52
C CYS A 341 7.99 -2.05 6.42
N VAL A 342 7.41 -1.67 7.56
CA VAL A 342 6.14 -0.92 7.65
C VAL A 342 6.34 0.53 7.23
N GLU A 343 7.44 1.15 7.70
CA GLU A 343 7.77 2.55 7.46
C GLU A 343 8.08 2.81 5.98
N VAL A 344 8.80 1.91 5.31
CA VAL A 344 9.19 2.10 3.90
C VAL A 344 8.09 1.78 2.90
N CYS A 345 6.98 1.18 3.33
CA CYS A 345 5.92 0.74 2.43
C CYS A 345 5.11 1.92 1.87
N PRO A 346 5.14 2.17 0.53
CA PRO A 346 4.44 3.29 -0.08
C PRO A 346 2.91 3.13 -0.09
N VAL A 347 2.41 1.91 0.10
CA VAL A 347 0.97 1.59 0.10
C VAL A 347 0.43 1.23 1.49
N GLY A 348 1.25 1.43 2.54
CA GLY A 348 0.79 1.32 3.94
C GLY A 348 0.57 -0.11 4.45
N ILE A 349 1.25 -1.09 3.87
CA ILE A 349 1.20 -2.51 4.27
C ILE A 349 2.05 -2.73 5.51
N SER A 350 1.56 -3.58 6.43
CA SER A 350 2.27 -3.99 7.64
C SER A 350 2.63 -5.48 7.61
N PRO A 351 3.80 -5.86 7.07
CA PRO A 351 4.27 -7.25 7.19
C PRO A 351 4.47 -7.68 8.66
N LEU A 352 4.77 -6.71 9.53
CA LEU A 352 4.96 -6.95 10.95
C LEU A 352 3.69 -7.47 11.62
N ASP A 353 2.52 -6.86 11.33
CA ASP A 353 1.26 -7.30 11.96
C ASP A 353 0.95 -8.74 11.57
N MET A 354 1.20 -9.11 10.30
CA MET A 354 1.06 -10.49 9.82
C MET A 354 2.00 -11.45 10.55
N ILE A 355 3.28 -11.07 10.73
CA ILE A 355 4.26 -11.89 11.46
C ILE A 355 3.83 -12.07 12.92
N LEU A 356 3.36 -11.01 13.57
CA LEU A 356 2.89 -11.10 14.96
C LEU A 356 1.66 -12.00 15.07
N ASP A 357 0.75 -11.94 14.12
CA ASP A 357 -0.45 -12.78 14.13
C ASP A 357 -0.11 -14.27 13.92
N LEU A 358 0.84 -14.56 13.04
CA LEU A 358 1.37 -15.91 12.86
C LEU A 358 2.15 -16.42 14.09
N ARG A 359 2.89 -15.55 14.79
CA ARG A 359 3.52 -15.91 16.08
C ARG A 359 2.49 -16.22 17.16
N ARG A 360 1.39 -15.47 17.20
CA ARG A 360 0.25 -15.74 18.12
C ARG A 360 -0.32 -17.13 17.86
N GLU A 361 -0.53 -17.49 16.60
CA GLU A 361 -0.98 -18.84 16.24
C GLU A 361 0.00 -19.90 16.75
N ARG A 362 1.31 -19.71 16.52
CA ARG A 362 2.31 -20.68 16.97
C ARG A 362 2.37 -20.82 18.50
N VAL A 363 2.17 -19.73 19.24
CA VAL A 363 2.28 -19.72 20.72
C VAL A 363 0.98 -20.09 21.41
N LEU A 364 -0.15 -19.52 20.96
CA LEU A 364 -1.44 -19.67 21.66
C LEU A 364 -2.22 -20.90 21.19
N ASP A 365 -2.28 -21.11 19.88
CA ASP A 365 -3.11 -22.18 19.31
C ASP A 365 -2.31 -23.50 19.18
N ALA A 366 -1.07 -23.44 18.67
CA ALA A 366 -0.25 -24.63 18.41
C ALA A 366 0.67 -25.01 19.57
N ALA A 367 0.98 -24.09 20.49
CA ALA A 367 1.97 -24.25 21.57
C ALA A 367 3.36 -24.67 21.08
N VAL A 368 3.76 -24.23 19.87
CA VAL A 368 5.04 -24.56 19.22
C VAL A 368 5.85 -23.27 19.00
N PHE A 369 6.96 -23.15 19.71
CA PHE A 369 7.86 -21.99 19.64
C PHE A 369 9.29 -22.39 20.05
N PRO A 370 10.32 -21.58 19.75
CA PRO A 370 11.69 -21.88 20.15
C PRO A 370 11.84 -22.14 21.64
N PRO A 371 12.54 -23.18 22.09
CA PRO A 371 12.67 -23.55 23.51
C PRO A 371 13.14 -22.42 24.42
N ALA A 372 14.03 -21.53 23.91
CA ALA A 372 14.52 -20.38 24.65
C ALA A 372 13.38 -19.41 25.07
N LEU A 373 12.28 -19.34 24.32
CA LEU A 373 11.14 -18.51 24.71
C LEU A 373 10.38 -19.06 25.92
N ALA A 374 10.40 -20.36 26.15
CA ALA A 374 9.81 -20.95 27.34
C ALA A 374 10.48 -20.45 28.64
N GLU A 375 11.79 -20.23 28.59
CA GLU A 375 12.54 -19.65 29.70
C GLU A 375 12.21 -18.18 29.91
N VAL A 376 12.13 -17.42 28.80
CA VAL A 376 11.72 -16.01 28.82
C VAL A 376 10.32 -15.87 29.43
N TYR A 377 9.34 -16.68 29.01
CA TYR A 377 7.97 -16.63 29.54
C TYR A 377 7.92 -16.98 31.03
N ARG A 378 8.61 -18.05 31.46
CA ARG A 378 8.73 -18.40 32.86
C ARG A 378 9.41 -17.30 33.70
N GLY A 379 10.42 -16.66 33.16
CA GLY A 379 11.11 -15.53 33.79
C GLY A 379 10.17 -14.35 34.01
N ILE A 380 9.42 -13.94 32.97
CA ILE A 380 8.44 -12.86 33.07
C ILE A 380 7.32 -13.23 34.05
N GLU A 381 6.82 -14.46 34.01
CA GLU A 381 5.71 -14.91 34.85
C GLU A 381 6.10 -14.98 36.33
N ARG A 382 7.27 -15.56 36.63
CA ARG A 382 7.65 -15.85 38.03
C ARG A 382 8.54 -14.79 38.66
N ARG A 383 9.28 -14.02 37.87
CA ARG A 383 10.31 -13.09 38.33
C ARG A 383 10.15 -11.66 37.79
N GLY A 384 9.10 -11.38 37.02
CA GLY A 384 8.88 -10.05 36.47
C GLY A 384 9.95 -9.58 35.44
N ASN A 385 10.82 -10.46 34.96
CA ASN A 385 11.83 -10.12 33.96
C ASN A 385 12.14 -11.31 33.03
N PRO A 386 12.55 -11.05 31.77
CA PRO A 386 12.78 -12.10 30.76
C PRO A 386 13.99 -13.00 31.05
N TRP A 387 14.88 -12.63 31.94
CA TRP A 387 16.08 -13.42 32.31
C TRP A 387 15.83 -14.35 33.50
N GLY A 388 14.70 -14.22 34.18
CA GLY A 388 14.38 -14.97 35.37
C GLY A 388 15.31 -14.67 36.57
N GLN A 389 15.95 -13.50 36.55
CA GLN A 389 16.86 -13.07 37.59
C GLN A 389 16.08 -12.66 38.85
N PRO A 390 16.62 -12.93 40.06
CA PRO A 390 16.02 -12.43 41.31
C PRO A 390 15.96 -10.90 41.32
N GLU A 391 15.00 -10.33 41.98
CA GLU A 391 14.88 -8.89 42.23
C GLU A 391 15.71 -8.45 43.47
N ASP A 392 16.77 -9.15 43.80
CA ASP A 392 17.58 -8.90 44.98
C ASP A 392 18.19 -7.47 44.90
N GLY A 393 17.72 -6.59 45.74
CA GLY A 393 18.19 -5.21 45.82
C GLY A 393 17.36 -4.15 45.11
N ALA A 394 16.16 -4.47 44.63
CA ALA A 394 15.31 -3.60 43.83
C ALA A 394 14.70 -2.37 44.58
N ALA A 395 15.17 -2.02 45.76
CA ALA A 395 14.83 -0.72 46.38
C ALA A 395 15.42 0.48 45.60
N ASP A 396 16.56 0.27 44.92
CA ASP A 396 17.17 1.24 43.98
C ASP A 396 17.10 0.70 42.57
N ASP A 397 16.26 1.28 41.72
CA ASP A 397 16.18 0.97 40.29
C ASP A 397 17.40 1.43 39.50
N GLY A 398 18.44 1.89 40.16
CA GLY A 398 19.68 2.35 39.57
C GLY A 398 19.63 3.73 38.95
N ALA A 399 18.50 4.43 38.96
CA ALA A 399 18.39 5.80 38.44
C ALA A 399 18.92 6.84 39.42
N GLY A 400 19.02 6.50 40.68
CA GLY A 400 19.37 7.43 41.77
C GLY A 400 18.34 8.54 41.95
N LEU A 401 17.09 8.28 41.56
CA LEU A 401 15.93 9.15 41.75
C LEU A 401 15.09 8.64 42.93
N PRO A 402 14.29 9.50 43.59
CA PRO A 402 13.37 9.07 44.62
C PRO A 402 12.32 8.09 44.05
N VAL A 403 11.87 7.17 44.91
CA VAL A 403 10.75 6.25 44.58
C VAL A 403 9.46 6.98 44.88
N LEU A 404 8.54 7.03 43.89
CA LEU A 404 7.24 7.67 44.01
C LEU A 404 6.26 6.77 44.80
N GLY A 405 5.84 7.27 45.95
CA GLY A 405 4.81 6.62 46.78
C GLY A 405 3.40 6.67 46.18
N GLU A 406 2.50 5.89 46.72
CA GLU A 406 1.07 5.97 46.37
C GLU A 406 0.48 7.34 46.81
N GLY A 407 -0.23 7.98 45.88
CA GLY A 407 -0.80 9.32 46.11
C GLY A 407 0.17 10.49 45.99
N GLU A 408 1.45 10.25 45.86
CA GLU A 408 2.45 11.28 45.56
C GLU A 408 2.42 11.71 44.10
N ALA A 409 3.00 12.85 43.82
CA ALA A 409 3.08 13.41 42.46
C ALA A 409 4.52 13.78 42.09
N CYS A 410 4.86 13.61 40.83
CA CYS A 410 6.13 14.07 40.24
C CYS A 410 5.86 14.73 38.90
N GLU A 411 6.83 15.51 38.39
CA GLU A 411 6.74 16.10 37.04
C GLU A 411 7.07 15.09 35.95
N VAL A 412 8.00 14.16 36.26
CA VAL A 412 8.47 13.14 35.34
C VAL A 412 8.60 11.81 36.07
N LEU A 413 7.85 10.82 35.63
CA LEU A 413 8.02 9.44 36.06
C LEU A 413 8.99 8.73 35.11
N VAL A 414 10.11 8.26 35.62
CA VAL A 414 11.12 7.51 34.87
C VAL A 414 10.84 6.02 35.02
N TRP A 415 10.50 5.38 33.90
CA TRP A 415 10.32 3.94 33.82
C TRP A 415 11.66 3.28 33.50
N ALA A 416 12.24 2.57 34.43
CA ALA A 416 13.53 1.88 34.28
C ALA A 416 13.42 0.67 33.33
N GLY A 417 12.33 -0.09 33.48
CA GLY A 417 12.11 -1.33 32.78
C GLY A 417 13.08 -2.44 33.19
N CYS A 418 12.80 -3.64 32.77
CA CYS A 418 13.69 -4.78 33.04
C CYS A 418 15.10 -4.59 32.44
N MET A 419 15.24 -3.86 31.33
CA MET A 419 16.53 -3.52 30.74
C MET A 419 17.34 -2.58 31.63
N GLY A 420 16.73 -1.51 32.17
CA GLY A 420 17.42 -0.56 33.06
C GLY A 420 17.94 -1.22 34.35
N ARG A 421 17.24 -2.23 34.81
CA ARG A 421 17.57 -2.95 36.04
C ARG A 421 18.63 -4.05 35.85
N HIS A 422 18.52 -4.83 34.76
CA HIS A 422 19.29 -6.06 34.60
C HIS A 422 20.39 -5.96 33.51
N ASP A 423 20.37 -4.95 32.64
CA ASP A 423 21.44 -4.72 31.66
C ASP A 423 22.38 -3.60 32.13
N PRO A 424 23.68 -3.88 32.27
CA PRO A 424 24.64 -2.89 32.81
C PRO A 424 24.74 -1.60 31.98
N ARG A 425 24.58 -1.68 30.65
CA ARG A 425 24.65 -0.52 29.74
C ARG A 425 23.40 0.34 29.88
N ALA A 426 22.23 -0.28 29.89
CA ALA A 426 20.98 0.43 30.07
C ALA A 426 20.91 1.06 31.47
N GLY A 427 21.39 0.36 32.52
CA GLY A 427 21.52 0.90 33.87
C GLY A 427 22.47 2.11 33.96
N ALA A 428 23.60 2.09 33.23
CA ALA A 428 24.49 3.25 33.16
C ALA A 428 23.79 4.46 32.49
N ALA A 429 23.04 4.24 31.41
CA ALA A 429 22.26 5.29 30.75
C ALA A 429 21.16 5.84 31.69
N LEU A 430 20.51 4.97 32.46
CA LEU A 430 19.48 5.34 33.41
C LEU A 430 20.05 6.23 34.55
N ARG A 431 21.21 5.86 35.10
CA ARG A 431 21.92 6.69 36.10
C ARG A 431 22.29 8.06 35.56
N ALA A 432 22.77 8.12 34.31
CA ALA A 432 23.12 9.36 33.64
C ALA A 432 21.87 10.25 33.45
N LEU A 433 20.73 9.65 33.03
CA LEU A 433 19.46 10.35 32.92
C LEU A 433 19.01 10.92 34.29
N GLY A 434 19.06 10.11 35.35
CA GLY A 434 18.73 10.57 36.70
C GLY A 434 19.62 11.74 37.16
N ALA A 435 20.91 11.69 36.86
CA ALA A 435 21.82 12.80 37.15
C ALA A 435 21.46 14.09 36.40
N VAL A 436 21.12 13.98 35.10
CA VAL A 436 20.69 15.13 34.27
C VAL A 436 19.40 15.74 34.80
N LEU A 437 18.39 14.92 35.13
CA LEU A 437 17.10 15.40 35.65
C LEU A 437 17.29 16.14 37.00
N ARG A 438 18.08 15.57 37.91
CA ARG A 438 18.41 16.25 39.19
C ARG A 438 19.13 17.56 38.97
N HIS A 439 20.12 17.60 38.07
CA HIS A 439 20.86 18.83 37.77
C HIS A 439 19.96 19.90 37.15
N ALA A 440 18.99 19.50 36.34
CA ALA A 440 18.00 20.37 35.73
C ALA A 440 16.91 20.87 36.71
N GLY A 441 16.90 20.40 37.95
CA GLY A 441 15.90 20.74 38.94
C GLY A 441 14.51 20.16 38.67
N VAL A 442 14.42 19.14 37.80
CA VAL A 442 13.15 18.48 37.48
C VAL A 442 12.77 17.53 38.61
N HIS A 443 11.55 17.65 39.12
CA HIS A 443 11.01 16.73 40.11
C HIS A 443 10.68 15.38 39.47
N ALA A 444 11.70 14.53 39.33
CA ALA A 444 11.60 13.21 38.72
C ALA A 444 11.65 12.11 39.77
N ALA A 445 10.89 11.04 39.54
CA ALA A 445 10.82 9.86 40.41
C ALA A 445 10.75 8.57 39.60
N THR A 446 10.97 7.45 40.26
CA THR A 446 10.83 6.09 39.71
C THR A 446 9.74 5.32 40.46
N LEU A 447 9.42 4.13 40.01
CA LEU A 447 8.48 3.24 40.71
C LEU A 447 9.20 2.28 41.67
N GLY A 448 10.53 2.17 41.63
CA GLY A 448 11.29 1.25 42.46
C GLY A 448 10.78 -0.18 42.34
N ALA A 449 10.62 -0.88 43.42
CA ALA A 449 10.12 -2.27 43.48
C ALA A 449 8.67 -2.46 42.94
N ALA A 450 7.88 -1.37 42.83
CA ALA A 450 6.55 -1.46 42.23
C ALA A 450 6.56 -1.54 40.72
N GLU A 451 7.71 -1.33 40.06
CA GLU A 451 7.86 -1.46 38.63
C GLU A 451 8.07 -2.93 38.24
N GLY A 452 7.10 -3.50 37.53
CA GLY A 452 7.18 -4.84 36.97
C GLY A 452 7.60 -4.89 35.51
N CYS A 453 7.56 -6.07 34.92
CA CYS A 453 7.75 -6.23 33.48
C CYS A 453 6.52 -5.72 32.71
N CYS A 454 6.72 -4.87 31.72
CA CYS A 454 5.64 -4.37 30.83
C CYS A 454 5.07 -5.44 29.88
N GLY A 455 5.66 -6.65 29.84
CA GLY A 455 5.25 -7.74 28.96
C GLY A 455 5.64 -7.60 27.48
N ASP A 456 6.39 -6.56 27.10
CA ASP A 456 6.78 -6.34 25.69
C ASP A 456 7.44 -7.55 25.01
N PRO A 457 8.38 -8.29 25.64
CA PRO A 457 8.95 -9.50 25.04
C PRO A 457 7.91 -10.60 24.78
N ALA A 458 6.94 -10.77 25.67
CA ALA A 458 5.85 -11.72 25.51
C ALA A 458 4.96 -11.34 24.31
N ARG A 459 4.60 -10.05 24.20
CA ARG A 459 3.79 -9.55 23.09
C ARG A 459 4.48 -9.70 21.73
N ARG A 460 5.74 -9.30 21.63
CA ARG A 460 6.52 -9.41 20.40
C ARG A 460 6.70 -10.85 19.91
N THR A 461 6.68 -11.80 20.82
CA THR A 461 6.81 -13.22 20.51
C THR A 461 5.49 -13.97 20.42
N GLY A 462 4.33 -13.28 20.58
CA GLY A 462 3.01 -13.85 20.35
C GLY A 462 2.29 -14.37 21.60
N ASN A 463 2.88 -14.27 22.80
CA ASN A 463 2.21 -14.65 24.04
C ASN A 463 1.32 -13.51 24.56
N GLU A 464 0.15 -13.37 23.96
CA GLU A 464 -0.78 -12.28 24.26
C GLU A 464 -1.40 -12.40 25.65
N TYR A 465 -1.58 -13.62 26.22
CA TYR A 465 -2.06 -13.82 27.59
C TYR A 465 -1.09 -13.23 28.61
N LEU A 466 0.18 -13.63 28.52
CA LEU A 466 1.20 -13.15 29.46
C LEU A 466 1.39 -11.64 29.34
N TRP A 467 1.37 -11.12 28.09
CA TRP A 467 1.44 -9.67 27.88
C TRP A 467 0.25 -8.95 28.51
N ARG A 468 -0.99 -9.44 28.30
CA ARG A 468 -2.20 -8.80 28.82
C ARG A 468 -2.17 -8.71 30.34
N THR A 469 -1.82 -9.80 31.01
CA THR A 469 -1.66 -9.82 32.48
C THR A 469 -0.66 -8.77 32.96
N ARG A 470 0.54 -8.71 32.35
CA ARG A 470 1.57 -7.73 32.74
C ARG A 470 1.17 -6.29 32.41
N ALA A 471 0.48 -6.08 31.30
CA ALA A 471 0.01 -4.76 30.92
C ALA A 471 -1.10 -4.23 31.86
N GLU A 472 -2.01 -5.08 32.29
CA GLU A 472 -3.05 -4.73 33.25
C GLU A 472 -2.46 -4.40 34.63
N GLU A 473 -1.50 -5.20 35.14
CA GLU A 473 -0.76 -4.90 36.35
C GLU A 473 -0.02 -3.55 36.27
N THR A 474 0.69 -3.33 35.15
CA THR A 474 1.41 -2.07 34.90
C THR A 474 0.44 -0.88 34.87
N ALA A 475 -0.70 -1.01 34.19
CA ALA A 475 -1.70 0.04 34.11
C ALA A 475 -2.29 0.37 35.49
N ALA A 476 -2.52 -0.62 36.34
CA ALA A 476 -2.99 -0.42 37.72
C ALA A 476 -1.98 0.35 38.57
N VAL A 477 -0.69 -0.05 38.48
CA VAL A 477 0.42 0.64 39.17
C VAL A 477 0.55 2.10 38.74
N LEU A 478 0.49 2.37 37.44
CA LEU A 478 0.57 3.74 36.90
C LEU A 478 -0.67 4.57 37.24
N GLY A 479 -1.86 3.97 37.20
CA GLY A 479 -3.13 4.64 37.50
C GLY A 479 -3.28 5.10 38.96
N ALA A 480 -2.52 4.50 39.86
CA ALA A 480 -2.51 4.88 41.29
C ALA A 480 -1.58 6.08 41.59
N ARG A 481 -0.92 6.67 40.61
CA ARG A 481 0.08 7.72 40.77
C ARG A 481 -0.23 8.93 39.89
N ARG A 482 0.40 10.07 40.20
CA ARG A 482 0.24 11.34 39.47
C ARG A 482 1.56 11.78 38.88
N PHE A 483 1.60 12.00 37.57
CA PHE A 483 2.79 12.49 36.85
C PHE A 483 2.39 13.18 35.55
#